data_98837cc2f7cb906cdb6fc8aff1c84265
#
_entry.id   98837cc2f7cb906cdb6fc8aff1c84265
#
_cell.length_a   1.000
_cell.length_b   1.000
_cell.length_c   1.000
_cell.angle_alpha   90.00
_cell.angle_beta   90.00
_cell.angle_gamma   90.00
#
_symmetry.space_group_name_H-M   'P 1'
#
loop_
_entity.id
_entity.type
_entity.pdbx_description
1 polymer ?
#
loop_
_entity_poly.entity_id
_entity_poly.type
_entity_poly.pdbx_seq_one_letter_code
_entity_poly.pdbx_strand_id
1 'polypeptide(L)'
;MNDDYSKTKSRRLTPWTGRCDSTPLESYIDLCTGRDYDNRHPAILASGEAAFLNSYELSSCRFCGSGTIVKDGFSETGIRRYRCRECGRRFTVITNTIFDSRKLPVSEWVCFLLDLFGYSSFSLTSKVNRNAVSTTKYWVRKLFLLLVGVQDGILLGGKVWVDETFIKVRKGDVEKRPDGKEYRGLSRNQMCIGIACDRENAVFVFEGYGKTSKKKTLDAFSSHIKEGSHLIHDKEEGHSTLVSKLGLTEEAYDSRKLKGIPDNDNPLDRVNELCNLLQQFLSSHSGFNRDDIQDYLNLFSVMVNPPHNKYEKVKKILELGLEKPVLVRFRD
;
A
#
# COMPACT_ATOMS: atom_id res chain seq x y z
N MET A 1 -14.45 -11.90 29.30
CA MET A 1 -13.16 -12.13 28.60
C MET A 1 -12.56 -10.85 27.95
N ASN A 2 -13.18 -9.70 28.13
CA ASN A 2 -12.74 -8.42 27.50
C ASN A 2 -11.83 -7.54 28.35
N ASP A 3 -11.74 -7.79 29.66
CA ASP A 3 -10.96 -6.95 30.57
C ASP A 3 -9.46 -7.24 30.58
N ASP A 4 -9.07 -8.44 30.19
CA ASP A 4 -7.66 -8.86 30.32
C ASP A 4 -6.77 -8.34 29.18
N TYR A 5 -7.35 -8.11 28.00
CA TYR A 5 -6.59 -7.63 26.84
C TYR A 5 -6.25 -6.13 26.92
N SER A 6 -7.18 -5.31 27.45
CA SER A 6 -6.91 -3.89 27.68
C SER A 6 -5.89 -3.69 28.79
N LYS A 7 -5.98 -4.48 29.87
CA LYS A 7 -5.01 -4.49 30.97
C LYS A 7 -3.61 -4.97 30.51
N THR A 8 -3.58 -6.00 29.64
CA THR A 8 -2.30 -6.51 29.11
C THR A 8 -1.66 -5.49 28.15
N LYS A 9 -2.45 -4.78 27.36
CA LYS A 9 -1.97 -3.74 26.46
C LYS A 9 -1.48 -2.53 27.26
N SER A 10 -2.19 -2.08 28.27
CA SER A 10 -1.77 -0.97 29.13
C SER A 10 -0.47 -1.29 29.89
N ARG A 11 -0.28 -2.51 30.38
CA ARG A 11 0.98 -2.95 31.00
C ARG A 11 2.17 -3.02 30.04
N ARG A 12 1.95 -3.29 28.75
CA ARG A 12 3.00 -3.24 27.73
C ARG A 12 3.34 -1.84 27.27
N LEU A 13 2.47 -0.89 27.53
CA LEU A 13 2.52 0.47 26.99
C LEU A 13 3.06 1.49 27.99
N THR A 14 3.12 1.17 29.28
CA THR A 14 3.78 1.99 30.26
C THR A 14 5.25 1.61 30.36
N PRO A 15 6.16 2.39 29.79
CA PRO A 15 7.57 2.16 30.05
C PRO A 15 7.82 2.44 31.54
N TRP A 16 8.36 1.44 32.26
CA TRP A 16 9.07 1.63 33.53
C TRP A 16 8.35 2.36 34.67
N THR A 17 7.04 2.47 34.67
CA THR A 17 6.30 3.08 35.77
C THR A 17 6.42 2.23 37.02
N GLY A 18 7.25 2.65 37.96
CA GLY A 18 7.36 2.04 39.28
C GLY A 18 8.76 1.84 39.86
N ARG A 19 9.82 2.34 39.24
CA ARG A 19 11.13 2.37 39.91
C ARG A 19 11.24 3.65 40.75
N CYS A 20 11.20 3.48 42.06
CA CYS A 20 11.46 4.58 43.03
C CYS A 20 12.91 5.10 42.96
N ASP A 21 13.82 4.40 42.29
CA ASP A 21 15.24 4.65 42.29
C ASP A 21 15.82 4.88 40.87
N SER A 22 15.00 5.46 39.96
CA SER A 22 15.51 5.78 38.62
C SER A 22 16.55 6.89 38.65
N THR A 23 17.65 6.67 37.94
CA THR A 23 18.66 7.72 37.75
C THR A 23 18.06 8.88 36.93
N PRO A 24 18.62 10.10 37.00
CA PRO A 24 18.17 11.22 36.17
C PRO A 24 18.15 10.88 34.66
N LEU A 25 19.08 10.05 34.20
CA LEU A 25 19.12 9.58 32.80
C LEU A 25 17.94 8.67 32.49
N GLU A 26 17.64 7.69 33.35
CA GLU A 26 16.51 6.80 33.16
C GLU A 26 15.19 7.56 33.17
N SER A 27 15.03 8.50 34.10
CA SER A 27 13.85 9.37 34.14
C SER A 27 13.70 10.23 32.88
N TYR A 28 14.82 10.72 32.33
CA TYR A 28 14.79 11.48 31.08
C TYR A 28 14.45 10.59 29.87
N ILE A 29 15.00 9.38 29.81
CA ILE A 29 14.65 8.39 28.77
C ILE A 29 13.17 8.04 28.86
N ASP A 30 12.64 7.80 30.06
CA ASP A 30 11.21 7.51 30.26
C ASP A 30 10.32 8.66 29.80
N LEU A 31 10.69 9.91 30.12
CA LEU A 31 9.99 11.09 29.66
C LEU A 31 9.99 11.20 28.13
N CYS A 32 11.12 10.96 27.47
CA CYS A 32 11.24 10.97 26.01
C CYS A 32 10.45 9.82 25.39
N THR A 33 10.52 8.63 25.98
CA THR A 33 9.79 7.45 25.51
C THR A 33 8.29 7.61 25.68
N GLY A 34 7.85 8.18 26.80
CA GLY A 34 6.44 8.51 27.03
C GLY A 34 5.92 9.49 25.99
N ARG A 35 6.66 10.58 25.72
CA ARG A 35 6.30 11.54 24.67
C ARG A 35 6.26 10.91 23.27
N ASP A 36 7.24 10.09 22.93
CA ASP A 36 7.25 9.38 21.64
C ASP A 36 6.06 8.44 21.53
N TYR A 37 5.74 7.72 22.61
CA TYR A 37 4.58 6.85 22.66
C TYR A 37 3.27 7.63 22.51
N ASP A 38 3.08 8.71 23.26
CA ASP A 38 1.86 9.54 23.21
C ASP A 38 1.70 10.20 21.84
N ASN A 39 2.80 10.61 21.21
CA ASN A 39 2.77 11.17 19.86
C ASN A 39 2.40 10.13 18.80
N ARG A 40 2.85 8.89 18.97
CA ARG A 40 2.56 7.78 18.04
C ARG A 40 1.17 7.16 18.27
N HIS A 41 0.70 7.18 19.50
CA HIS A 41 -0.58 6.59 19.91
C HIS A 41 -1.38 7.64 20.69
N PRO A 42 -1.78 8.73 20.02
CA PRO A 42 -2.59 9.73 20.69
C PRO A 42 -3.80 9.03 21.33
N ALA A 43 -4.03 9.28 22.61
CA ALA A 43 -5.19 8.77 23.31
C ALA A 43 -6.44 9.35 22.65
N ILE A 44 -6.89 8.68 21.59
CA ILE A 44 -8.15 9.03 20.94
C ILE A 44 -9.22 8.58 21.90
N LEU A 45 -9.81 9.55 22.56
CA LEU A 45 -11.00 9.34 23.34
C LEU A 45 -12.04 8.65 22.43
N ALA A 46 -12.74 7.67 22.96
CA ALA A 46 -13.81 6.98 22.22
C ALA A 46 -14.80 7.98 21.58
N SER A 47 -15.01 9.12 22.23
CA SER A 47 -15.77 10.25 21.70
C SER A 47 -15.17 10.86 20.43
N GLY A 48 -13.84 10.96 20.32
CA GLY A 48 -13.17 11.49 19.13
C GLY A 48 -13.30 10.55 17.92
N GLU A 49 -13.16 9.25 18.14
CA GLU A 49 -13.40 8.26 17.09
C GLU A 49 -14.87 8.25 16.63
N ALA A 50 -15.80 8.29 17.59
CA ALA A 50 -17.22 8.34 17.30
C ALA A 50 -17.58 9.62 16.52
N ALA A 51 -17.03 10.78 16.90
CA ALA A 51 -17.24 12.03 16.19
C ALA A 51 -16.76 11.95 14.74
N PHE A 52 -15.55 11.40 14.53
CA PHE A 52 -15.00 11.17 13.20
C PHE A 52 -15.89 10.23 12.37
N LEU A 53 -16.24 9.06 12.88
CA LEU A 53 -17.06 8.10 12.16
C LEU A 53 -18.49 8.62 11.90
N ASN A 54 -19.04 9.41 12.80
CA ASN A 54 -20.38 10.01 12.67
C ASN A 54 -20.42 11.19 11.70
N SER A 55 -19.27 11.75 11.29
CA SER A 55 -19.20 12.77 10.24
C SER A 55 -19.47 12.19 8.85
N TYR A 56 -19.38 10.87 8.68
CA TYR A 56 -19.72 10.18 7.44
C TYR A 56 -21.20 9.78 7.47
N GLU A 57 -22.00 10.35 6.58
CA GLU A 57 -23.40 9.96 6.41
C GLU A 57 -23.54 8.89 5.31
N LEU A 58 -24.32 7.86 5.63
CA LEU A 58 -24.59 6.79 4.67
C LEU A 58 -25.88 7.13 3.91
N SER A 59 -25.84 6.93 2.58
CA SER A 59 -26.97 7.08 1.68
C SER A 59 -27.66 5.75 1.36
N SER A 60 -27.00 4.61 1.63
CA SER A 60 -27.50 3.28 1.29
C SER A 60 -27.13 2.22 2.33
N CYS A 61 -27.88 1.14 2.30
CA CYS A 61 -27.67 -0.01 3.16
C CYS A 61 -26.38 -0.75 2.80
N ARG A 62 -25.53 -1.03 3.77
CA ARG A 62 -24.27 -1.77 3.61
C ARG A 62 -24.46 -3.26 3.27
N PHE A 63 -25.69 -3.77 3.32
CA PHE A 63 -25.99 -5.17 3.04
C PHE A 63 -26.70 -5.40 1.71
N CYS A 64 -27.72 -4.59 1.40
CA CYS A 64 -28.55 -4.79 0.22
C CYS A 64 -28.51 -3.60 -0.78
N GLY A 65 -27.77 -2.54 -0.46
CA GLY A 65 -27.67 -1.36 -1.32
C GLY A 65 -28.89 -0.43 -1.36
N SER A 66 -29.99 -0.79 -0.68
CA SER A 66 -31.22 0.03 -0.66
C SER A 66 -30.97 1.41 -0.06
N GLY A 67 -31.49 2.47 -0.68
CA GLY A 67 -31.48 3.84 -0.15
C GLY A 67 -32.46 4.09 1.00
N THR A 68 -33.35 3.12 1.31
CA THR A 68 -34.39 3.26 2.34
C THR A 68 -33.82 2.93 3.72
N ILE A 69 -32.98 3.82 4.23
CA ILE A 69 -32.32 3.67 5.54
C ILE A 69 -32.79 4.75 6.53
N VAL A 70 -32.79 4.42 7.81
CA VAL A 70 -33.14 5.34 8.88
C VAL A 70 -32.08 5.33 9.97
N LYS A 71 -31.86 6.45 10.63
CA LYS A 71 -31.00 6.54 11.81
C LYS A 71 -31.67 5.78 12.97
N ASP A 72 -30.91 4.87 13.62
CA ASP A 72 -31.42 3.93 14.65
C ASP A 72 -30.55 4.01 15.92
N GLY A 73 -30.42 5.24 16.43
CA GLY A 73 -29.67 5.52 17.65
C GLY A 73 -28.14 5.39 17.51
N PHE A 74 -27.49 5.01 18.61
CA PHE A 74 -26.04 4.91 18.69
C PHE A 74 -25.62 3.55 19.30
N SER A 75 -24.41 3.13 19.04
CA SER A 75 -23.77 2.01 19.75
C SER A 75 -23.35 2.45 21.16
N GLU A 76 -22.92 1.51 21.99
CA GLU A 76 -22.33 1.79 23.30
C GLU A 76 -21.07 2.69 23.19
N THR A 77 -20.37 2.62 22.07
CA THR A 77 -19.20 3.46 21.79
C THR A 77 -19.55 4.80 21.11
N GLY A 78 -20.82 5.16 21.06
CA GLY A 78 -21.28 6.44 20.49
C GLY A 78 -21.29 6.49 18.95
N ILE A 79 -21.06 5.38 18.25
CA ILE A 79 -21.10 5.34 16.78
C ILE A 79 -22.57 5.23 16.33
N ARG A 80 -22.97 6.06 15.37
CA ARG A 80 -24.32 6.08 14.83
C ARG A 80 -24.67 4.75 14.16
N ARG A 81 -25.85 4.22 14.53
CA ARG A 81 -26.45 3.06 13.89
C ARG A 81 -27.50 3.48 12.87
N TYR A 82 -27.63 2.65 11.86
CA TYR A 82 -28.67 2.75 10.84
C TYR A 82 -29.43 1.44 10.79
N ARG A 83 -30.67 1.50 10.31
CA ARG A 83 -31.50 0.35 10.02
C ARG A 83 -32.06 0.47 8.60
N CYS A 84 -31.92 -0.58 7.80
CA CYS A 84 -32.55 -0.68 6.50
C CYS A 84 -34.01 -1.09 6.66
N ARG A 85 -34.91 -0.40 5.97
CA ARG A 85 -36.33 -0.75 5.98
C ARG A 85 -36.64 -1.93 5.07
N GLU A 86 -35.80 -2.16 4.04
CA GLU A 86 -35.99 -3.28 3.10
C GLU A 86 -35.50 -4.62 3.70
N CYS A 87 -34.25 -4.70 4.12
CA CYS A 87 -33.69 -5.96 4.65
C CYS A 87 -33.72 -6.10 6.18
N GLY A 88 -34.21 -5.08 6.90
CA GLY A 88 -34.33 -5.05 8.37
C GLY A 88 -33.01 -4.98 9.15
N ARG A 89 -31.86 -5.11 8.49
CA ARG A 89 -30.54 -5.20 9.15
C ARG A 89 -30.10 -3.87 9.72
N ARG A 90 -29.43 -3.93 10.87
CA ARG A 90 -28.75 -2.79 11.51
C ARG A 90 -27.29 -2.77 11.12
N PHE A 91 -26.73 -1.59 10.93
CA PHE A 91 -25.34 -1.38 10.53
C PHE A 91 -24.83 0.00 10.96
N THR A 92 -23.53 0.20 10.83
CA THR A 92 -22.84 1.46 11.06
C THR A 92 -22.00 1.82 9.84
N VAL A 93 -21.36 2.95 9.84
CA VAL A 93 -20.47 3.39 8.75
C VAL A 93 -19.33 2.41 8.47
N ILE A 94 -18.85 1.70 9.50
CA ILE A 94 -17.74 0.72 9.36
C ILE A 94 -18.22 -0.67 8.92
N THR A 95 -19.50 -0.94 8.89
CA THR A 95 -20.03 -2.26 8.52
C THR A 95 -19.67 -2.61 7.07
N ASN A 96 -19.21 -3.84 6.84
CA ASN A 96 -18.72 -4.33 5.55
C ASN A 96 -17.60 -3.48 4.94
N THR A 97 -16.76 -2.86 5.75
CA THR A 97 -15.56 -2.13 5.33
C THR A 97 -14.30 -2.81 5.87
N ILE A 98 -13.13 -2.28 5.50
CA ILE A 98 -11.86 -2.77 6.08
C ILE A 98 -11.81 -2.61 7.61
N PHE A 99 -12.62 -1.73 8.17
CA PHE A 99 -12.72 -1.46 9.60
C PHE A 99 -13.74 -2.33 10.31
N ASP A 100 -14.50 -3.16 9.59
CA ASP A 100 -15.45 -4.08 10.20
C ASP A 100 -14.76 -5.20 10.99
N SER A 101 -15.49 -5.80 11.93
CA SER A 101 -15.04 -6.92 12.76
C SER A 101 -13.71 -6.64 13.50
N ARG A 102 -13.48 -5.39 13.87
CA ARG A 102 -12.26 -4.94 14.53
C ARG A 102 -12.27 -5.15 16.04
N LYS A 103 -11.11 -5.44 16.60
CA LYS A 103 -10.84 -5.40 18.05
C LYS A 103 -10.05 -4.15 18.46
N LEU A 104 -9.41 -3.47 17.51
CA LEU A 104 -8.58 -2.30 17.72
C LEU A 104 -9.26 -1.05 17.11
N PRO A 105 -9.11 0.12 17.71
CA PRO A 105 -9.69 1.35 17.21
C PRO A 105 -9.06 1.80 15.88
N VAL A 106 -9.71 2.73 15.17
CA VAL A 106 -9.21 3.28 13.91
C VAL A 106 -7.89 4.04 14.11
N SER A 107 -7.64 4.56 15.30
CA SER A 107 -6.35 5.20 15.64
C SER A 107 -5.15 4.28 15.41
N GLU A 108 -5.29 2.98 15.68
CA GLU A 108 -4.23 2.02 15.42
C GLU A 108 -3.97 1.83 13.91
N TRP A 109 -4.99 1.99 13.09
CA TRP A 109 -4.85 2.04 11.64
C TRP A 109 -4.09 3.29 11.19
N VAL A 110 -4.35 4.43 11.81
CA VAL A 110 -3.60 5.67 11.53
C VAL A 110 -2.11 5.46 11.81
N CYS A 111 -1.76 4.93 12.98
CA CYS A 111 -0.37 4.64 13.34
C CYS A 111 0.28 3.66 12.36
N PHE A 112 -0.41 2.57 12.04
CA PHE A 112 0.04 1.59 11.04
C PHE A 112 0.32 2.22 9.68
N LEU A 113 -0.59 3.05 9.17
CA LEU A 113 -0.45 3.70 7.87
C LEU A 113 0.66 4.77 7.87
N LEU A 114 0.82 5.53 8.96
CA LEU A 114 1.90 6.51 9.10
C LEU A 114 3.28 5.85 9.03
N ASP A 115 3.45 4.71 9.69
CA ASP A 115 4.70 3.95 9.61
C ASP A 115 4.90 3.35 8.22
N LEU A 116 3.84 2.81 7.62
CA LEU A 116 3.87 2.24 6.29
C LEU A 116 4.28 3.29 5.24
N PHE A 117 3.66 4.47 5.26
CA PHE A 117 4.02 5.59 4.38
C PHE A 117 5.35 6.28 4.78
N GLY A 118 5.95 5.88 5.90
CA GLY A 118 7.33 6.14 6.27
C GLY A 118 8.32 5.07 5.78
N TYR A 119 7.91 4.21 4.84
CA TYR A 119 8.69 3.10 4.27
C TYR A 119 9.11 2.01 5.28
N SER A 120 8.39 1.89 6.39
CA SER A 120 8.62 0.79 7.34
C SER A 120 8.11 -0.53 6.77
N SER A 121 8.90 -1.60 6.94
CA SER A 121 8.43 -2.95 6.60
C SER A 121 7.28 -3.38 7.51
N PHE A 122 6.43 -4.32 7.06
CA PHE A 122 5.32 -4.82 7.87
C PHE A 122 5.78 -5.43 9.20
N SER A 123 6.94 -6.08 9.19
CA SER A 123 7.54 -6.64 10.41
C SER A 123 8.00 -5.55 11.39
N LEU A 124 8.59 -4.47 10.86
CA LEU A 124 9.01 -3.34 11.68
C LEU A 124 7.81 -2.58 12.23
N THR A 125 6.81 -2.29 11.39
CA THR A 125 5.56 -1.66 11.79
C THR A 125 4.85 -2.43 12.92
N SER A 126 4.84 -3.78 12.84
CA SER A 126 4.25 -4.59 13.91
C SER A 126 5.00 -4.42 15.25
N LYS A 127 6.33 -4.31 15.22
CA LYS A 127 7.14 -4.11 16.42
C LYS A 127 6.97 -2.70 16.99
N VAL A 128 7.01 -1.68 16.15
CA VAL A 128 6.86 -0.28 16.55
C VAL A 128 5.48 -0.04 17.18
N ASN A 129 4.42 -0.51 16.54
CA ASN A 129 3.05 -0.37 17.07
C ASN A 129 2.69 -1.44 18.10
N ARG A 130 3.63 -2.31 18.50
CA ARG A 130 3.42 -3.38 19.48
C ARG A 130 2.22 -4.28 19.16
N ASN A 131 1.90 -4.43 17.88
CA ASN A 131 0.87 -5.32 17.39
C ASN A 131 1.47 -6.70 17.07
N ALA A 132 0.64 -7.75 17.16
CA ALA A 132 1.07 -9.06 16.68
C ALA A 132 1.32 -9.01 15.15
N VAL A 133 2.35 -9.72 14.67
CA VAL A 133 2.65 -9.81 13.23
C VAL A 133 1.44 -10.31 12.43
N SER A 134 0.65 -11.23 13.01
CA SER A 134 -0.60 -11.72 12.41
C SER A 134 -1.65 -10.62 12.22
N THR A 135 -1.75 -9.69 13.16
CA THR A 135 -2.63 -8.50 13.05
C THR A 135 -2.18 -7.60 11.91
N THR A 136 -0.88 -7.31 11.83
CA THR A 136 -0.32 -6.49 10.74
C THR A 136 -0.54 -7.16 9.38
N LYS A 137 -0.27 -8.46 9.24
CA LYS A 137 -0.54 -9.21 8.01
C LYS A 137 -2.02 -9.18 7.60
N TYR A 138 -2.92 -9.30 8.56
CA TYR A 138 -4.36 -9.21 8.32
C TYR A 138 -4.77 -7.81 7.82
N TRP A 139 -4.19 -6.75 8.37
CA TRP A 139 -4.44 -5.39 7.91
C TRP A 139 -3.85 -5.13 6.52
N VAL A 140 -2.66 -5.66 6.24
CA VAL A 140 -2.07 -5.60 4.90
C VAL A 140 -2.98 -6.27 3.87
N ARG A 141 -3.52 -7.45 4.19
CA ARG A 141 -4.48 -8.13 3.28
C ARG A 141 -5.72 -7.27 3.03
N LYS A 142 -6.28 -6.65 4.07
CA LYS A 142 -7.40 -5.70 3.92
C LYS A 142 -7.03 -4.50 3.04
N LEU A 143 -5.82 -3.96 3.24
CA LEU A 143 -5.30 -2.85 2.44
C LEU A 143 -5.10 -3.26 0.99
N PHE A 144 -4.55 -4.42 0.70
CA PHE A 144 -4.40 -4.93 -0.66
C PHE A 144 -5.74 -5.01 -1.39
N LEU A 145 -6.75 -5.59 -0.75
CA LEU A 145 -8.09 -5.66 -1.33
C LEU A 145 -8.74 -4.27 -1.54
N LEU A 146 -8.46 -3.33 -0.64
CA LEU A 146 -8.91 -1.95 -0.79
C LEU A 146 -8.30 -1.28 -2.02
N LEU A 147 -7.02 -1.58 -2.29
CA LEU A 147 -6.21 -0.95 -3.34
C LEU A 147 -6.30 -1.64 -4.70
N VAL A 148 -7.10 -2.70 -4.85
CA VAL A 148 -7.36 -3.30 -6.16
C VAL A 148 -7.92 -2.22 -7.10
N GLY A 149 -7.28 -2.06 -8.27
CA GLY A 149 -7.65 -1.07 -9.27
C GLY A 149 -7.25 0.38 -8.93
N VAL A 150 -6.44 0.60 -7.90
CA VAL A 150 -6.03 1.97 -7.50
C VAL A 150 -5.27 2.73 -8.59
N GLN A 151 -4.66 2.00 -9.51
CA GLN A 151 -3.91 2.56 -10.63
C GLN A 151 -4.76 2.78 -11.89
N ASP A 152 -5.96 2.20 -12.00
CA ASP A 152 -6.77 2.18 -13.24
C ASP A 152 -7.10 3.59 -13.77
N GLY A 153 -7.19 4.58 -12.88
CA GLY A 153 -7.46 5.97 -13.25
C GLY A 153 -6.21 6.81 -13.54
N ILE A 154 -5.01 6.24 -13.46
CA ILE A 154 -3.76 6.98 -13.72
C ILE A 154 -3.51 7.03 -15.22
N LEU A 155 -3.49 8.23 -15.79
CA LEU A 155 -3.17 8.48 -17.19
C LEU A 155 -1.95 9.42 -17.28
N LEU A 156 -0.84 8.86 -17.72
CA LEU A 156 0.44 9.56 -17.88
C LEU A 156 0.47 10.36 -19.18
N GLY A 157 1.09 11.53 -19.16
CA GLY A 157 1.12 12.39 -20.33
C GLY A 157 2.33 13.30 -20.45
N GLY A 158 2.49 13.94 -21.61
CA GLY A 158 3.65 14.76 -21.91
C GLY A 158 4.90 13.92 -22.10
N LYS A 159 5.95 14.13 -21.29
CA LYS A 159 7.12 13.24 -21.26
C LYS A 159 6.82 12.07 -20.33
N VAL A 160 6.90 10.87 -20.86
CA VAL A 160 6.66 9.61 -20.16
C VAL A 160 7.90 8.74 -20.26
N TRP A 161 8.40 8.26 -19.11
CA TRP A 161 9.51 7.31 -19.03
C TRP A 161 8.98 5.91 -18.82
N VAL A 162 9.56 4.93 -19.50
CA VAL A 162 9.23 3.50 -19.35
C VAL A 162 10.50 2.69 -19.21
N ASP A 163 10.51 1.77 -18.25
CA ASP A 163 11.58 0.78 -18.04
C ASP A 163 11.03 -0.46 -17.31
N GLU A 164 11.77 -1.55 -17.28
CA GLU A 164 11.46 -2.75 -16.56
C GLU A 164 12.49 -3.07 -15.49
N THR A 165 12.00 -3.55 -14.35
CA THR A 165 12.85 -4.14 -13.32
C THR A 165 12.52 -5.61 -13.09
N PHE A 166 13.49 -6.36 -12.60
CA PHE A 166 13.37 -7.81 -12.47
C PHE A 166 13.65 -8.27 -11.06
N ILE A 167 12.77 -9.11 -10.53
CA ILE A 167 12.96 -9.77 -9.23
C ILE A 167 12.91 -11.28 -9.38
N LYS A 168 13.73 -11.98 -8.59
CA LYS A 168 13.74 -13.44 -8.60
C LYS A 168 12.45 -14.04 -8.06
N VAL A 169 11.99 -15.14 -8.68
CA VAL A 169 10.97 -16.01 -8.09
C VAL A 169 11.45 -16.55 -6.74
N ARG A 170 10.57 -17.17 -5.97
CA ARG A 170 10.95 -17.83 -4.72
C ARG A 170 11.94 -18.96 -5.00
N LYS A 171 12.80 -19.25 -4.05
CA LYS A 171 13.77 -20.34 -4.14
C LYS A 171 13.12 -21.70 -4.42
N GLY A 172 11.91 -21.93 -3.93
CA GLY A 172 11.14 -23.16 -4.17
C GLY A 172 10.53 -23.25 -5.58
N ASP A 173 10.33 -22.09 -6.24
CA ASP A 173 9.66 -21.99 -7.55
C ASP A 173 10.68 -21.87 -8.70
N VAL A 174 11.98 -22.01 -8.39
CA VAL A 174 13.05 -21.91 -9.39
C VAL A 174 12.99 -23.09 -10.33
N GLU A 175 12.68 -22.82 -11.59
CA GLU A 175 12.76 -23.82 -12.66
C GLU A 175 14.20 -24.17 -13.00
N LYS A 176 14.45 -25.48 -13.17
CA LYS A 176 15.75 -25.99 -13.57
C LYS A 176 15.69 -26.58 -14.98
N ARG A 177 16.79 -26.50 -15.66
CA ARG A 177 17.00 -27.18 -16.95
C ARG A 177 17.08 -28.70 -16.76
N PRO A 178 16.95 -29.49 -17.82
CA PRO A 178 17.12 -30.96 -17.75
C PRO A 178 18.46 -31.41 -17.15
N ASP A 179 19.51 -30.56 -17.26
CA ASP A 179 20.83 -30.81 -16.66
C ASP A 179 20.91 -30.47 -15.16
N GLY A 180 19.77 -30.10 -14.52
CA GLY A 180 19.67 -29.75 -13.12
C GLY A 180 20.12 -28.33 -12.75
N LYS A 181 20.65 -27.56 -13.70
CA LYS A 181 21.10 -26.19 -13.48
C LYS A 181 19.95 -25.18 -13.62
N GLU A 182 20.02 -24.08 -12.90
CA GLU A 182 19.06 -22.99 -13.05
C GLU A 182 19.21 -22.32 -14.44
N TYR A 183 18.07 -21.83 -14.96
CA TYR A 183 18.11 -20.95 -16.13
C TYR A 183 18.81 -19.64 -15.77
N ARG A 184 19.68 -19.15 -16.64
CA ARG A 184 20.43 -17.91 -16.48
C ARG A 184 19.73 -16.74 -17.17
N GLY A 185 20.10 -15.52 -16.75
CA GLY A 185 19.59 -14.27 -17.34
C GLY A 185 18.10 -14.05 -17.07
N LEU A 186 17.45 -13.32 -17.97
CA LEU A 186 16.01 -12.96 -17.88
C LEU A 186 15.14 -14.15 -18.31
N SER A 187 15.18 -15.21 -17.54
CA SER A 187 14.40 -16.44 -17.73
C SER A 187 13.09 -16.39 -16.94
N ARG A 188 12.30 -17.47 -16.99
CA ARG A 188 11.09 -17.66 -16.17
C ARG A 188 11.33 -17.57 -14.67
N ASN A 189 12.60 -17.67 -14.25
CA ASN A 189 13.00 -17.47 -12.84
C ASN A 189 13.07 -15.99 -12.43
N GLN A 190 12.72 -15.08 -13.32
CA GLN A 190 12.61 -13.64 -13.07
C GLN A 190 11.17 -13.19 -13.31
N MET A 191 10.66 -12.40 -12.40
CA MET A 191 9.41 -11.67 -12.55
C MET A 191 9.73 -10.31 -13.16
N CYS A 192 9.10 -9.99 -14.28
CA CYS A 192 9.23 -8.71 -14.97
C CYS A 192 8.18 -7.74 -14.42
N ILE A 193 8.62 -6.59 -13.98
CA ILE A 193 7.78 -5.50 -13.50
C ILE A 193 8.04 -4.30 -14.39
N GLY A 194 7.02 -3.89 -15.14
CA GLY A 194 7.06 -2.68 -15.92
C GLY A 194 6.76 -1.46 -15.04
N ILE A 195 7.47 -0.38 -15.31
CA ILE A 195 7.32 0.91 -14.64
C ILE A 195 7.15 1.98 -15.70
N ALA A 196 6.06 2.73 -15.63
CA ALA A 196 5.86 3.92 -16.44
C ALA A 196 5.64 5.12 -15.53
N CYS A 197 6.23 6.28 -15.85
CA CYS A 197 6.01 7.49 -15.07
C CYS A 197 6.05 8.74 -15.95
N ASP A 198 5.35 9.78 -15.52
CA ASP A 198 5.55 11.14 -15.98
C ASP A 198 6.15 12.02 -14.85
N ARG A 199 5.94 13.33 -14.90
CA ARG A 199 6.47 14.23 -13.86
C ARG A 199 5.77 14.09 -12.51
N GLU A 200 4.54 13.63 -12.49
CA GLU A 200 3.70 13.64 -11.29
C GLU A 200 3.33 12.23 -10.82
N ASN A 201 3.07 11.33 -11.75
CA ASN A 201 2.52 10.03 -11.45
C ASN A 201 3.39 8.88 -11.98
N ALA A 202 3.23 7.72 -11.38
CA ALA A 202 3.86 6.48 -11.81
C ALA A 202 2.88 5.30 -11.74
N VAL A 203 3.05 4.35 -12.66
CA VAL A 203 2.29 3.11 -12.76
C VAL A 203 3.25 1.94 -12.71
N PHE A 204 2.88 0.89 -11.99
CA PHE A 204 3.66 -0.31 -11.76
C PHE A 204 2.84 -1.54 -12.09
N VAL A 205 3.27 -2.34 -13.05
CA VAL A 205 2.51 -3.49 -13.55
C VAL A 205 3.37 -4.74 -13.56
N PHE A 206 2.84 -5.84 -13.06
CA PHE A 206 3.46 -7.14 -13.24
C PHE A 206 3.21 -7.64 -14.66
N GLU A 207 4.23 -7.61 -15.49
CA GLU A 207 4.17 -8.05 -16.90
C GLU A 207 4.26 -9.58 -17.07
N GLY A 208 4.54 -10.31 -16.01
CA GLY A 208 4.70 -11.76 -16.04
C GLY A 208 6.14 -12.22 -15.82
N TYR A 209 6.44 -13.44 -16.22
CA TYR A 209 7.76 -14.06 -16.00
C TYR A 209 8.65 -13.92 -17.23
N GLY A 210 9.97 -13.82 -16.98
CA GLY A 210 10.99 -13.71 -18.00
C GLY A 210 11.09 -12.31 -18.61
N LYS A 211 11.75 -12.24 -19.78
CA LYS A 211 11.97 -10.98 -20.50
C LYS A 211 10.64 -10.33 -20.90
N THR A 212 10.61 -9.01 -20.94
CA THR A 212 9.50 -8.23 -21.51
C THR A 212 9.30 -8.55 -23.00
N SER A 213 8.16 -8.16 -23.54
CA SER A 213 7.83 -8.32 -24.95
C SER A 213 6.84 -7.24 -25.39
N LYS A 214 6.77 -7.01 -26.73
CA LYS A 214 5.87 -6.05 -27.35
C LYS A 214 4.43 -6.17 -26.85
N LYS A 215 3.93 -7.40 -26.66
CA LYS A 215 2.59 -7.66 -26.15
C LYS A 215 2.48 -7.32 -24.68
N LYS A 216 3.42 -7.76 -23.84
CA LYS A 216 3.39 -7.51 -22.39
C LYS A 216 3.41 -6.01 -22.08
N THR A 217 4.33 -5.26 -22.69
CA THR A 217 4.43 -3.81 -22.52
C THR A 217 3.18 -3.09 -23.00
N LEU A 218 2.61 -3.52 -24.13
CA LEU A 218 1.37 -2.96 -24.64
C LEU A 218 0.20 -3.21 -23.68
N ASP A 219 0.03 -4.45 -23.22
CA ASP A 219 -1.03 -4.84 -22.30
C ASP A 219 -0.88 -4.10 -20.95
N ALA A 220 0.37 -3.87 -20.51
CA ALA A 220 0.66 -3.17 -19.27
C ALA A 220 0.34 -1.66 -19.31
N PHE A 221 0.65 -0.99 -20.41
CA PHE A 221 0.67 0.48 -20.41
C PHE A 221 -0.27 1.16 -21.39
N SER A 222 -0.93 0.43 -22.30
CA SER A 222 -1.79 1.06 -23.31
C SER A 222 -2.97 1.87 -22.74
N SER A 223 -3.46 1.49 -21.56
CA SER A 223 -4.52 2.23 -20.84
C SER A 223 -4.01 3.34 -19.94
N HIS A 224 -2.69 3.40 -19.73
CA HIS A 224 -2.06 4.31 -18.78
C HIS A 224 -1.26 5.44 -19.44
N ILE A 225 -1.05 5.41 -20.75
CA ILE A 225 -0.31 6.44 -21.48
C ILE A 225 -1.23 7.13 -22.46
N LYS A 226 -1.28 8.46 -22.37
CA LYS A 226 -2.06 9.31 -23.27
C LYS A 226 -1.49 9.28 -24.68
N GLU A 227 -2.35 9.11 -25.70
CA GLU A 227 -1.97 9.16 -27.08
C GLU A 227 -1.21 10.47 -27.43
N GLY A 228 -0.22 10.37 -28.31
CA GLY A 228 0.61 11.49 -28.72
C GLY A 228 1.63 11.98 -27.68
N SER A 229 1.80 11.27 -26.55
CA SER A 229 2.84 11.58 -25.56
C SER A 229 4.24 11.32 -26.12
N HIS A 230 5.26 11.83 -25.43
CA HIS A 230 6.66 11.65 -25.76
C HIS A 230 7.28 10.60 -24.86
N LEU A 231 7.63 9.43 -25.41
CA LEU A 231 8.18 8.29 -24.69
C LEU A 231 9.71 8.38 -24.60
N ILE A 232 10.24 8.24 -23.39
CA ILE A 232 11.67 8.16 -23.10
C ILE A 232 11.95 6.78 -22.50
N HIS A 233 12.81 5.99 -23.15
CA HIS A 233 13.07 4.63 -22.73
C HIS A 233 14.46 4.14 -23.15
N ASP A 234 14.88 2.98 -22.65
CA ASP A 234 16.03 2.28 -23.19
C ASP A 234 15.67 1.69 -24.58
N LYS A 235 16.69 1.21 -25.30
CA LYS A 235 16.49 0.62 -26.64
C LYS A 235 15.88 -0.78 -26.60
N GLU A 236 14.99 -1.08 -25.66
CA GLU A 236 14.31 -2.36 -25.61
C GLU A 236 13.23 -2.44 -26.70
N GLU A 237 13.29 -3.49 -27.54
CA GLU A 237 12.33 -3.69 -28.64
C GLU A 237 10.88 -3.85 -28.17
N GLY A 238 10.69 -4.20 -26.91
CA GLY A 238 9.38 -4.36 -26.27
C GLY A 238 8.49 -3.12 -26.41
N HIS A 239 9.06 -1.92 -26.42
CA HIS A 239 8.32 -0.66 -26.45
C HIS A 239 7.78 -0.25 -27.83
N SER A 240 8.31 -0.81 -28.94
CA SER A 240 7.99 -0.36 -30.30
C SER A 240 6.51 -0.44 -30.68
N THR A 241 5.78 -1.45 -30.17
CA THR A 241 4.34 -1.59 -30.45
C THR A 241 3.52 -0.57 -29.65
N LEU A 242 3.94 -0.21 -28.44
CA LEU A 242 3.33 0.84 -27.65
C LEU A 242 3.45 2.19 -28.36
N VAL A 243 4.65 2.52 -28.86
CA VAL A 243 4.93 3.74 -29.65
C VAL A 243 4.01 3.83 -30.86
N SER A 244 3.96 2.76 -31.67
CA SER A 244 3.16 2.76 -32.90
C SER A 244 1.65 2.81 -32.65
N LYS A 245 1.13 2.12 -31.63
CA LYS A 245 -0.30 2.05 -31.34
C LYS A 245 -0.86 3.34 -30.77
N LEU A 246 -0.10 4.02 -29.92
CA LEU A 246 -0.51 5.26 -29.27
C LEU A 246 -0.03 6.51 -30.00
N GLY A 247 0.61 6.35 -31.16
CA GLY A 247 1.14 7.49 -31.95
C GLY A 247 2.13 8.33 -31.15
N LEU A 248 3.00 7.67 -30.34
CA LEU A 248 3.97 8.37 -29.51
C LEU A 248 5.14 8.87 -30.34
N THR A 249 5.74 9.98 -29.92
CA THR A 249 7.12 10.32 -30.31
C THR A 249 8.06 9.64 -29.32
N GLU A 250 9.28 9.27 -29.73
CA GLU A 250 10.17 8.52 -28.84
C GLU A 250 11.60 9.07 -28.82
N GLU A 251 12.23 8.95 -27.66
CA GLU A 251 13.68 9.06 -27.44
C GLU A 251 14.19 7.74 -26.83
N ALA A 252 14.95 6.98 -27.61
CA ALA A 252 15.49 5.67 -27.19
C ALA A 252 16.99 5.76 -26.91
N TYR A 253 17.40 5.41 -25.69
CA TYR A 253 18.79 5.51 -25.24
C TYR A 253 19.44 4.11 -25.10
N ASP A 254 20.71 4.00 -25.47
CA ASP A 254 21.49 2.79 -25.21
C ASP A 254 22.01 2.81 -23.76
N SER A 255 21.42 2.01 -22.88
CA SER A 255 21.77 1.95 -21.46
C SER A 255 23.27 1.70 -21.21
N ARG A 256 23.97 1.04 -22.13
CA ARG A 256 25.43 0.86 -22.04
C ARG A 256 26.22 2.16 -22.17
N LYS A 257 25.70 3.10 -22.95
CA LYS A 257 26.31 4.44 -23.15
C LYS A 257 26.03 5.38 -21.99
N LEU A 258 25.00 5.10 -21.21
CA LEU A 258 24.61 5.90 -20.05
C LEU A 258 25.37 5.48 -18.78
N LYS A 259 26.11 4.39 -18.82
CA LYS A 259 26.86 3.89 -17.68
C LYS A 259 27.95 4.86 -17.25
N GLY A 260 27.86 5.34 -15.99
CA GLY A 260 28.80 6.30 -15.39
C GLY A 260 28.46 7.77 -15.65
N ILE A 261 27.34 8.06 -16.31
CA ILE A 261 26.79 9.41 -16.37
C ILE A 261 26.18 9.72 -15.00
N PRO A 262 26.44 10.92 -14.43
CA PRO A 262 25.77 11.36 -13.20
C PRO A 262 24.25 11.33 -13.33
N ASP A 263 23.54 11.01 -12.24
CA ASP A 263 22.07 10.85 -12.24
C ASP A 263 21.37 12.08 -12.82
N ASN A 264 21.78 13.29 -12.47
CA ASN A 264 21.19 14.54 -12.98
C ASN A 264 21.30 14.73 -14.52
N ASP A 265 22.25 14.06 -15.14
CA ASP A 265 22.52 14.15 -16.60
C ASP A 265 22.00 12.91 -17.34
N ASN A 266 21.52 11.91 -16.60
CA ASN A 266 21.00 10.67 -17.17
C ASN A 266 19.55 10.87 -17.64
N PRO A 267 19.24 10.75 -18.94
CA PRO A 267 17.87 10.92 -19.43
C PRO A 267 16.88 9.90 -18.89
N LEU A 268 17.33 8.75 -18.36
CA LEU A 268 16.51 7.71 -17.75
C LEU A 268 16.48 7.80 -16.21
N ASP A 269 17.10 8.80 -15.60
CA ASP A 269 17.23 8.93 -14.14
C ASP A 269 15.87 8.79 -13.43
N ARG A 270 14.86 9.46 -13.91
CA ARG A 270 13.51 9.47 -13.34
C ARG A 270 12.94 8.05 -13.14
N VAL A 271 13.00 7.20 -14.14
CA VAL A 271 12.50 5.83 -14.05
C VAL A 271 13.46 4.93 -13.28
N ASN A 272 14.77 5.16 -13.40
CA ASN A 272 15.79 4.42 -12.64
C ASN A 272 15.64 4.62 -11.13
N GLU A 273 15.36 5.85 -10.68
CA GLU A 273 15.06 6.15 -9.28
C GLU A 273 13.88 5.30 -8.79
N LEU A 274 12.79 5.25 -9.54
CA LEU A 274 11.61 4.46 -9.20
C LEU A 274 11.90 2.96 -9.20
N CYS A 275 12.71 2.46 -10.14
CA CYS A 275 13.19 1.07 -10.14
C CYS A 275 13.95 0.74 -8.86
N ASN A 276 14.86 1.61 -8.45
CA ASN A 276 15.67 1.44 -7.23
C ASN A 276 14.81 1.49 -5.97
N LEU A 277 13.89 2.46 -5.86
CA LEU A 277 12.97 2.57 -4.72
C LEU A 277 12.05 1.36 -4.61
N LEU A 278 11.52 0.87 -5.76
CA LEU A 278 10.70 -0.34 -5.77
C LEU A 278 11.50 -1.57 -5.31
N GLN A 279 12.72 -1.74 -5.78
CA GLN A 279 13.57 -2.86 -5.35
C GLN A 279 13.86 -2.79 -3.84
N GLN A 280 14.14 -1.61 -3.29
CA GLN A 280 14.33 -1.41 -1.85
C GLN A 280 13.05 -1.74 -1.07
N PHE A 281 11.89 -1.25 -1.54
CA PHE A 281 10.60 -1.56 -0.95
C PHE A 281 10.34 -3.07 -0.92
N LEU A 282 10.48 -3.76 -2.03
CA LEU A 282 10.26 -5.21 -2.11
C LEU A 282 11.29 -5.99 -1.28
N SER A 283 12.54 -5.54 -1.22
CA SER A 283 13.58 -6.15 -0.39
C SER A 283 13.29 -6.04 1.10
N SER A 284 12.71 -4.92 1.54
CA SER A 284 12.31 -4.73 2.95
C SER A 284 11.17 -5.67 3.36
N HIS A 285 10.42 -6.19 2.40
CA HIS A 285 9.34 -7.16 2.57
C HIS A 285 9.76 -8.58 2.14
N SER A 286 11.04 -8.91 2.22
CA SER A 286 11.57 -10.22 1.82
C SER A 286 10.76 -11.36 2.44
N GLY A 287 10.45 -12.41 1.65
CA GLY A 287 9.57 -13.50 2.06
C GLY A 287 8.07 -13.27 1.79
N PHE A 288 7.70 -12.18 1.12
CA PHE A 288 6.32 -11.98 0.66
C PHE A 288 5.90 -13.05 -0.36
N ASN A 289 4.59 -13.30 -0.45
CA ASN A 289 4.05 -14.18 -1.48
C ASN A 289 4.21 -13.54 -2.86
N ARG A 290 4.88 -14.21 -3.79
CA ARG A 290 5.12 -13.69 -5.15
C ARG A 290 3.83 -13.58 -5.97
N ASP A 291 2.81 -14.37 -5.63
CA ASP A 291 1.50 -14.30 -6.27
C ASP A 291 0.78 -12.97 -5.94
N ASP A 292 1.13 -12.35 -4.82
CA ASP A 292 0.57 -11.08 -4.39
C ASP A 292 1.34 -9.86 -4.96
N ILE A 293 2.24 -10.07 -5.93
CA ILE A 293 3.15 -8.99 -6.42
C ILE A 293 2.39 -7.75 -6.86
N GLN A 294 1.27 -7.89 -7.60
CA GLN A 294 0.50 -6.75 -8.06
C GLN A 294 -0.10 -5.94 -6.89
N ASP A 295 -0.45 -6.59 -5.79
CA ASP A 295 -0.95 -5.91 -4.59
C ASP A 295 0.16 -5.07 -3.93
N TYR A 296 1.39 -5.58 -3.90
CA TYR A 296 2.56 -4.79 -3.48
C TYR A 296 2.82 -3.61 -4.41
N LEU A 297 2.67 -3.79 -5.73
CA LEU A 297 2.82 -2.72 -6.72
C LEU A 297 1.73 -1.66 -6.57
N ASN A 298 0.49 -2.05 -6.31
CA ASN A 298 -0.62 -1.14 -6.02
C ASN A 298 -0.35 -0.32 -4.75
N LEU A 299 0.14 -0.96 -3.70
CA LEU A 299 0.54 -0.27 -2.48
C LEU A 299 1.70 0.69 -2.74
N PHE A 300 2.74 0.24 -3.46
CA PHE A 300 3.88 1.09 -3.79
C PHE A 300 3.48 2.29 -4.64
N SER A 301 2.58 2.10 -5.59
CA SER A 301 2.00 3.20 -6.38
C SER A 301 1.36 4.28 -5.49
N VAL A 302 0.59 3.89 -4.47
CA VAL A 302 0.03 4.85 -3.49
C VAL A 302 1.14 5.53 -2.69
N MET A 303 2.25 4.84 -2.42
CA MET A 303 3.36 5.41 -1.65
C MET A 303 4.12 6.49 -2.41
N VAL A 304 4.31 6.34 -3.71
CA VAL A 304 5.12 7.28 -4.52
C VAL A 304 4.29 8.36 -5.18
N ASN A 305 3.05 8.08 -5.56
CA ASN A 305 2.17 9.02 -6.23
C ASN A 305 1.57 10.08 -5.27
N PRO A 306 1.10 11.22 -5.77
CA PRO A 306 0.38 12.21 -4.97
C PRO A 306 -0.85 11.64 -4.23
N PRO A 307 -1.17 12.23 -3.08
CA PRO A 307 -0.48 13.32 -2.41
C PRO A 307 0.86 12.87 -1.79
N HIS A 308 1.89 13.74 -1.82
CA HIS A 308 3.21 13.38 -1.27
C HIS A 308 3.26 13.44 0.26
N ASN A 309 2.37 14.20 0.87
CA ASN A 309 2.25 14.28 2.32
C ASN A 309 1.65 12.97 2.89
N LYS A 310 2.37 12.32 3.81
CA LYS A 310 1.92 11.05 4.41
C LYS A 310 0.60 11.17 5.18
N TYR A 311 0.29 12.31 5.79
CA TYR A 311 -0.98 12.52 6.49
C TYR A 311 -2.15 12.58 5.53
N GLU A 312 -1.98 13.19 4.37
CA GLU A 312 -2.99 13.21 3.30
C GLU A 312 -3.19 11.83 2.69
N LYS A 313 -2.11 11.03 2.56
CA LYS A 313 -2.22 9.61 2.16
C LYS A 313 -3.04 8.81 3.17
N VAL A 314 -2.77 8.98 4.46
CA VAL A 314 -3.55 8.33 5.53
C VAL A 314 -5.02 8.73 5.42
N LYS A 315 -5.31 10.02 5.29
CA LYS A 315 -6.68 10.53 5.11
C LYS A 315 -7.36 9.85 3.91
N LYS A 316 -6.72 9.85 2.74
CA LYS A 316 -7.24 9.22 1.52
C LYS A 316 -7.56 7.73 1.72
N ILE A 317 -6.68 6.98 2.40
CA ILE A 317 -6.93 5.55 2.69
C ILE A 317 -8.08 5.35 3.66
N LEU A 318 -8.21 6.19 4.69
CA LEU A 318 -9.33 6.11 5.63
C LEU A 318 -10.66 6.42 4.93
N GLU A 319 -10.71 7.45 4.11
CA GLU A 319 -11.90 7.82 3.31
C GLU A 319 -12.28 6.69 2.36
N LEU A 320 -11.34 6.22 1.56
CA LEU A 320 -11.55 5.07 0.64
C LEU A 320 -12.02 3.82 1.42
N GLY A 321 -11.43 3.57 2.59
CA GLY A 321 -11.77 2.44 3.45
C GLY A 321 -13.16 2.52 4.05
N LEU A 322 -13.71 3.71 4.26
CA LEU A 322 -15.10 3.91 4.71
C LEU A 322 -16.10 3.87 3.55
N GLU A 323 -15.70 4.29 2.35
CA GLU A 323 -16.56 4.33 1.18
C GLU A 323 -16.70 2.95 0.51
N LYS A 324 -15.58 2.28 0.27
CA LYS A 324 -15.54 1.02 -0.48
C LYS A 324 -15.94 -0.15 0.42
N PRO A 325 -17.00 -0.91 0.07
CA PRO A 325 -17.35 -2.11 0.81
C PRO A 325 -16.31 -3.20 0.53
N VAL A 326 -15.50 -3.50 1.52
CA VAL A 326 -14.49 -4.58 1.49
C VAL A 326 -14.52 -5.29 2.84
N LEU A 327 -15.10 -6.46 2.88
CA LEU A 327 -15.14 -7.28 4.09
C LEU A 327 -14.16 -8.46 3.97
N VAL A 328 -13.21 -8.50 4.88
CA VAL A 328 -12.33 -9.66 5.09
C VAL A 328 -12.37 -10.04 6.55
N ARG A 329 -12.64 -11.26 6.84
CA ARG A 329 -12.58 -11.82 8.19
C ARG A 329 -11.21 -12.43 8.46
N PHE A 330 -10.78 -12.43 9.70
CA PHE A 330 -9.46 -12.92 10.09
C PHE A 330 -9.21 -14.38 9.73
N ARG A 331 -10.27 -15.17 9.60
CA ARG A 331 -10.21 -16.60 9.30
C ARG A 331 -10.56 -16.97 7.87
N ASP A 332 -10.84 -15.97 7.02
CA ASP A 332 -11.01 -16.15 5.58
C ASP A 332 -9.59 -16.09 4.94
#